data_b6cb31076f17b3df79709b5b315bf7ab
#
_entry.id   b6cb31076f17b3df79709b5b315bf7ab
#
_cell.length_a   1.000
_cell.length_b   1.000
_cell.length_c   1.000
_cell.angle_alpha   90.00
_cell.angle_beta   90.00
_cell.angle_gamma   90.00
#
_symmetry.space_group_name_H-M   'P 1'
#
loop_
_entity.id
_entity.type
_entity.pdbx_description
1 polymer ?
#
loop_
_entity_poly.entity_id
_entity_poly.type
_entity_poly.pdbx_seq_one_letter_code
_entity_poly.pdbx_strand_id
1 'polypeptide(L)'
;MNDKLTDALSEVKEEYIAEAAAHKRRPYWLGAVAAVLAAAVLISIIGGTGAPPAPTDPALENPGTTSTAAPSTTAPSTTAPFETTVPTIPEVIQLANQVAAPLLPPMAAYPTSEDPNYRDAFDAWYESQRQQYDQPEGYADTLGEFFTASIRQFLSGDDNCAYSPVNVYMALAMLARSAQGESRQQILDLLAADSMDALTEQAGHVWNAHYSDDGISTLRLANSLWLSNNSRFEQSTVDDLAQNFFASTFHGDLNTDALNDQLRQWLNDNTGNLLTEHTQSVRFPEKTVAALASTIYFRACWDSDFAPQNTANEPFYTARGEKTVPFMHRDFSPKTYYRGKDYGAIALEMSGSNTMWLILPDENSSTAQVLDSSEFMTMVRAPRDWNAKKNYELELSLPKFDVHSNTNLIDGLKQLGVTDVFDPEQADLFGLVTPDSVTDNVYISKADHAARVSIDEDGCEAAAYTVMFTVPSSAPSDQLEQLSFILNRPFIFVITSRDNLPLFAGIVNNP
;
A
#
# COMPACT_ATOMS: atom_id res chain seq x y z
N MET A 1 1.78 44.54 -22.26
CA MET A 1 2.88 43.57 -22.11
C MET A 1 2.34 42.13 -21.97
N ASN A 2 1.03 41.95 -21.71
CA ASN A 2 0.38 40.62 -21.64
C ASN A 2 0.02 39.99 -22.99
N ASP A 3 -0.32 40.83 -24.03
CA ASP A 3 -0.78 40.28 -25.31
C ASP A 3 0.31 39.52 -26.10
N LYS A 4 1.57 39.94 -25.99
CA LYS A 4 2.67 39.25 -26.68
C LYS A 4 3.06 37.92 -26.06
N LEU A 5 2.75 37.70 -24.77
CA LEU A 5 3.01 36.42 -24.08
C LEU A 5 1.93 35.40 -24.42
N THR A 6 0.69 35.84 -24.59
CA THR A 6 -0.45 35.00 -24.97
C THR A 6 -0.36 34.55 -26.43
N ASP A 7 0.12 35.43 -27.34
CA ASP A 7 0.35 35.06 -28.73
C ASP A 7 1.52 34.08 -28.89
N ALA A 8 2.61 34.24 -28.14
CA ALA A 8 3.75 33.31 -28.16
C ALA A 8 3.39 31.94 -27.61
N LEU A 9 2.48 31.86 -26.61
CA LEU A 9 1.99 30.61 -26.05
C LEU A 9 0.99 29.88 -26.98
N SER A 10 0.28 30.59 -27.83
CA SER A 10 -0.61 29.97 -28.82
C SER A 10 0.14 29.37 -29.99
N GLU A 11 1.20 30.04 -30.49
CA GLU A 11 2.04 29.51 -31.58
C GLU A 11 2.82 28.26 -31.18
N VAL A 12 3.34 28.22 -29.93
CA VAL A 12 4.02 27.01 -29.39
C VAL A 12 3.09 25.81 -29.30
N LYS A 13 1.79 26.02 -28.99
CA LYS A 13 0.82 24.94 -28.91
C LYS A 13 0.50 24.24 -30.23
N GLU A 14 0.43 24.97 -31.34
CA GLU A 14 0.10 24.39 -32.64
C GLU A 14 1.25 23.54 -33.23
N GLU A 15 2.49 23.95 -33.02
CA GLU A 15 3.66 23.23 -33.51
C GLU A 15 3.87 21.87 -32.81
N TYR A 16 3.66 21.81 -31.48
CA TYR A 16 3.75 20.55 -30.70
C TYR A 16 2.59 19.58 -30.95
N ILE A 17 1.40 20.10 -31.22
CA ILE A 17 0.24 19.25 -31.59
C ILE A 17 0.45 18.61 -32.97
N ALA A 18 1.08 19.31 -33.90
CA ALA A 18 1.41 18.77 -35.22
C ALA A 18 2.51 17.68 -35.16
N GLU A 19 3.48 17.82 -34.28
CA GLU A 19 4.58 16.86 -34.11
C GLU A 19 4.11 15.58 -33.38
N ALA A 20 3.26 15.71 -32.35
CA ALA A 20 2.65 14.59 -31.66
C ALA A 20 1.71 13.75 -32.55
N ALA A 21 1.03 14.38 -33.50
CA ALA A 21 0.15 13.70 -34.47
C ALA A 21 0.92 12.91 -35.55
N ALA A 22 2.22 13.19 -35.76
CA ALA A 22 3.05 12.50 -36.76
C ALA A 22 3.66 11.19 -36.29
N HIS A 23 3.66 10.89 -34.99
CA HIS A 23 4.13 9.63 -34.47
C HIS A 23 3.03 8.55 -34.56
N LYS A 24 3.09 7.72 -35.59
CA LYS A 24 2.25 6.52 -35.73
C LYS A 24 2.41 5.60 -34.52
N ARG A 25 1.36 5.48 -33.71
CA ARG A 25 1.21 4.52 -32.62
C ARG A 25 1.41 3.09 -33.14
N ARG A 26 2.35 2.35 -32.59
CA ARG A 26 2.35 0.89 -32.67
C ARG A 26 1.46 0.36 -31.55
N PRO A 27 0.60 -0.64 -31.77
CA PRO A 27 -0.24 -1.19 -30.70
C PRO A 27 0.62 -2.07 -29.80
N TYR A 28 0.91 -1.58 -28.61
CA TYR A 28 1.56 -2.34 -27.52
C TYR A 28 0.49 -3.01 -26.66
N TRP A 29 0.06 -4.20 -27.01
CA TRP A 29 -0.91 -4.93 -26.19
C TRP A 29 -0.45 -6.36 -25.82
N LEU A 30 0.83 -6.60 -25.75
CA LEU A 30 1.42 -7.86 -25.28
C LEU A 30 2.71 -7.58 -24.49
N GLY A 31 2.56 -7.07 -23.29
CA GLY A 31 3.61 -6.95 -22.29
C GLY A 31 2.95 -6.82 -20.93
N ALA A 32 3.29 -7.71 -20.02
CA ALA A 32 2.72 -7.76 -18.68
C ALA A 32 2.86 -6.41 -17.98
N VAL A 33 1.75 -5.89 -17.56
CA VAL A 33 1.57 -4.73 -16.72
C VAL A 33 2.23 -4.99 -15.38
N ALA A 34 3.19 -4.18 -14.99
CA ALA A 34 3.63 -4.12 -13.63
C ALA A 34 3.82 -2.66 -13.24
N ALA A 35 2.78 -2.10 -12.71
CA ALA A 35 2.80 -0.83 -11.99
C ALA A 35 3.50 -1.04 -10.64
N VAL A 36 3.88 0.03 -9.94
CA VAL A 36 4.11 -0.07 -8.50
C VAL A 36 2.77 -0.43 -7.88
N LEU A 37 2.53 -1.72 -7.74
CA LEU A 37 1.33 -2.26 -7.15
C LEU A 37 1.68 -2.72 -5.74
N ALA A 38 1.09 -2.07 -4.76
CA ALA A 38 1.23 -2.44 -3.37
C ALA A 38 -0.16 -2.69 -2.78
N ALA A 39 -0.31 -3.80 -2.10
CA ALA A 39 -1.53 -4.12 -1.37
C ALA A 39 -1.20 -4.79 -0.06
N ALA A 40 -1.96 -4.48 0.97
CA ALA A 40 -1.89 -5.17 2.25
C ALA A 40 -3.30 -5.44 2.79
N VAL A 41 -3.43 -6.53 3.50
CA VAL A 41 -4.66 -6.89 4.21
C VAL A 41 -4.30 -7.33 5.63
N LEU A 42 -5.05 -6.84 6.60
CA LEU A 42 -5.01 -7.33 7.96
C LEU A 42 -6.38 -7.87 8.35
N ILE A 43 -6.41 -9.08 8.88
CA ILE A 43 -7.62 -9.71 9.40
C ILE A 43 -7.39 -10.04 10.87
N SER A 44 -8.14 -9.40 11.75
CA SER A 44 -8.20 -9.71 13.17
C SER A 44 -9.51 -10.46 13.46
N ILE A 45 -9.41 -11.64 14.05
CA ILE A 45 -10.53 -12.52 14.27
C ILE A 45 -10.82 -12.63 15.76
N ILE A 46 -12.02 -12.23 16.14
CA ILE A 46 -12.56 -12.31 17.50
C ILE A 46 -13.26 -13.65 17.67
N GLY A 47 -12.71 -14.53 18.49
CA GLY A 47 -13.25 -15.87 18.74
C GLY A 47 -13.47 -16.15 20.22
N GLY A 48 -14.32 -17.12 20.53
CA GLY A 48 -14.52 -17.61 21.90
C GLY A 48 -13.46 -18.66 22.32
N THR A 49 -13.32 -18.91 23.60
CA THR A 49 -12.33 -19.86 24.15
C THR A 49 -12.52 -21.28 23.60
N GLY A 50 -11.60 -21.69 22.75
CA GLY A 50 -11.41 -23.06 22.31
C GLY A 50 -9.92 -23.25 22.11
N ALA A 51 -9.33 -24.32 22.59
CA ALA A 51 -7.91 -24.57 22.46
C ALA A 51 -7.43 -24.36 21.02
N PRO A 52 -6.37 -23.59 20.78
CA PRO A 52 -5.84 -23.43 19.44
C PRO A 52 -5.45 -24.79 18.87
N PRO A 53 -5.72 -25.09 17.60
CA PRO A 53 -5.17 -26.28 16.97
C PRO A 53 -3.64 -26.16 17.01
N ALA A 54 -2.97 -27.21 17.49
CA ALA A 54 -1.52 -27.29 17.46
C ALA A 54 -1.02 -27.10 16.01
N PRO A 55 0.11 -26.41 15.81
CA PRO A 55 0.67 -26.25 14.49
C PRO A 55 1.00 -27.64 13.93
N THR A 56 0.30 -28.03 12.86
CA THR A 56 0.65 -29.23 12.09
C THR A 56 1.75 -28.84 11.11
N ASP A 57 2.95 -29.31 11.36
CA ASP A 57 4.04 -29.32 10.40
C ASP A 57 3.55 -30.02 9.09
N PRO A 58 3.74 -29.42 7.92
CA PRO A 58 3.47 -30.11 6.68
C PRO A 58 4.56 -31.15 6.45
N ALA A 59 4.18 -32.41 6.59
CA ALA A 59 5.02 -33.54 6.19
C ALA A 59 5.28 -33.48 4.68
N LEU A 60 6.55 -33.50 4.31
CA LEU A 60 7.04 -33.68 2.95
C LEU A 60 6.60 -35.05 2.41
N GLU A 61 5.60 -35.11 1.56
CA GLU A 61 5.37 -36.25 0.68
C GLU A 61 5.77 -35.92 -0.75
N ASN A 62 6.72 -36.71 -1.24
CA ASN A 62 7.20 -36.73 -2.60
C ASN A 62 6.17 -37.44 -3.50
N PRO A 63 5.71 -36.88 -4.61
CA PRO A 63 4.99 -37.64 -5.62
C PRO A 63 5.94 -38.05 -6.74
N GLY A 64 5.95 -39.35 -6.98
CA GLY A 64 6.61 -39.98 -8.11
C GLY A 64 6.04 -39.59 -9.48
N THR A 65 6.92 -39.58 -10.41
CA THR A 65 6.76 -39.40 -11.85
C THR A 65 5.72 -40.33 -12.48
N THR A 66 4.81 -39.77 -13.28
CA THR A 66 4.31 -40.43 -14.49
C THR A 66 3.97 -39.41 -15.58
N SER A 67 4.66 -39.56 -16.68
CA SER A 67 4.45 -38.93 -17.99
C SER A 67 3.15 -39.40 -18.64
N THR A 68 2.35 -38.50 -19.19
CA THR A 68 1.57 -38.82 -20.40
C THR A 68 1.19 -37.56 -21.21
N ALA A 69 1.20 -37.75 -22.52
CA ALA A 69 1.17 -36.78 -23.60
C ALA A 69 -0.06 -35.88 -23.73
N ALA A 70 0.17 -34.75 -24.41
CA ALA A 70 -0.82 -33.81 -24.88
C ALA A 70 -1.68 -34.33 -26.06
N PRO A 71 -2.85 -33.77 -26.27
CA PRO A 71 -3.28 -33.52 -27.65
C PRO A 71 -3.59 -32.03 -27.91
N SER A 72 -3.11 -31.59 -29.04
CA SER A 72 -3.39 -30.31 -29.67
C SER A 72 -4.86 -30.21 -30.12
N THR A 73 -5.50 -29.06 -29.86
CA THR A 73 -6.68 -28.67 -30.62
C THR A 73 -6.69 -27.18 -30.89
N THR A 74 -6.89 -26.85 -32.12
CA THR A 74 -7.00 -25.60 -32.84
C THR A 74 -8.13 -24.69 -32.28
N ALA A 75 -7.82 -23.38 -32.14
CA ALA A 75 -8.77 -22.32 -31.85
C ALA A 75 -9.45 -21.81 -33.13
N PRO A 76 -10.70 -21.37 -33.09
CA PRO A 76 -11.23 -20.45 -34.07
C PRO A 76 -11.19 -18.99 -33.53
N SER A 77 -10.62 -18.16 -34.40
CA SER A 77 -10.60 -16.71 -34.30
C SER A 77 -12.03 -16.14 -34.48
N THR A 78 -12.51 -15.34 -33.53
CA THR A 78 -13.63 -14.44 -33.75
C THR A 78 -13.34 -13.10 -33.07
N THR A 79 -13.06 -12.12 -33.89
CA THR A 79 -12.90 -10.72 -33.51
C THR A 79 -14.28 -10.11 -33.25
N ALA A 80 -14.55 -9.68 -32.02
CA ALA A 80 -15.61 -8.73 -31.67
C ALA A 80 -14.98 -7.37 -31.30
N PRO A 81 -15.61 -6.26 -31.65
CA PRO A 81 -15.05 -4.92 -31.37
C PRO A 81 -15.14 -4.60 -29.89
N PHE A 82 -14.03 -4.12 -29.32
CA PHE A 82 -13.98 -3.61 -27.97
C PHE A 82 -14.68 -2.25 -27.90
N GLU A 83 -15.76 -2.18 -27.16
CA GLU A 83 -16.33 -0.94 -26.66
C GLU A 83 -15.42 -0.43 -25.53
N THR A 84 -14.89 0.78 -25.74
CA THR A 84 -14.17 1.55 -24.72
C THR A 84 -15.18 2.02 -23.68
N THR A 85 -15.38 1.25 -22.62
CA THR A 85 -16.10 1.73 -21.43
C THR A 85 -15.11 2.56 -20.61
N VAL A 86 -15.41 3.88 -20.53
CA VAL A 86 -14.87 4.79 -19.52
C VAL A 86 -15.06 4.12 -18.15
N PRO A 87 -14.04 4.04 -17.27
CA PRO A 87 -14.25 3.49 -15.94
C PRO A 87 -15.22 4.37 -15.18
N THR A 88 -16.43 3.91 -15.05
CA THR A 88 -17.41 4.47 -14.12
C THR A 88 -16.87 4.22 -12.72
N ILE A 89 -16.87 5.26 -11.88
CA ILE A 89 -16.68 5.15 -10.42
C ILE A 89 -17.42 3.89 -9.95
N PRO A 90 -16.77 2.96 -9.24
CA PRO A 90 -17.45 1.75 -8.84
C PRO A 90 -18.69 2.14 -8.03
N GLU A 91 -19.86 1.89 -8.61
CA GLU A 91 -21.12 1.89 -7.88
C GLU A 91 -20.86 1.00 -6.66
N VAL A 92 -21.13 1.49 -5.44
CA VAL A 92 -20.92 0.73 -4.20
C VAL A 92 -21.67 -0.59 -4.40
N ILE A 93 -20.91 -1.64 -4.73
CA ILE A 93 -21.48 -2.98 -4.93
C ILE A 93 -21.95 -3.42 -3.55
N GLN A 94 -23.25 -3.30 -3.30
CA GLN A 94 -23.84 -3.79 -2.06
C GLN A 94 -23.81 -5.33 -2.10
N LEU A 95 -22.81 -5.89 -1.44
CA LEU A 95 -22.67 -7.33 -1.33
C LEU A 95 -23.83 -7.93 -0.53
N ALA A 96 -24.24 -9.15 -0.84
CA ALA A 96 -25.22 -9.87 -0.04
C ALA A 96 -24.76 -9.90 1.44
N ASN A 97 -25.70 -9.79 2.38
CA ASN A 97 -25.43 -9.69 3.83
C ASN A 97 -24.71 -8.41 4.31
N GLN A 98 -24.45 -7.45 3.45
CA GLN A 98 -23.94 -6.14 3.89
C GLN A 98 -25.06 -5.36 4.58
N VAL A 99 -24.84 -4.99 5.83
CA VAL A 99 -25.82 -4.26 6.67
C VAL A 99 -25.49 -2.77 6.79
N ALA A 100 -24.24 -2.40 6.56
CA ALA A 100 -23.81 -1.01 6.46
C ALA A 100 -22.71 -0.86 5.41
N ALA A 101 -22.74 0.25 4.68
CA ALA A 101 -21.69 0.65 3.74
C ALA A 101 -21.15 2.03 4.13
N PRO A 102 -19.84 2.28 4.02
CA PRO A 102 -19.28 3.59 4.30
C PRO A 102 -19.76 4.61 3.26
N LEU A 103 -19.95 5.85 3.70
CA LEU A 103 -20.12 6.98 2.81
C LEU A 103 -18.76 7.46 2.36
N LEU A 104 -18.31 7.01 1.19
CA LEU A 104 -17.05 7.45 0.61
C LEU A 104 -17.20 8.87 0.05
N PRO A 105 -16.20 9.75 0.22
CA PRO A 105 -16.22 11.07 -0.42
C PRO A 105 -16.23 10.92 -1.93
N PRO A 106 -16.99 11.78 -2.66
CA PRO A 106 -17.02 11.74 -4.11
C PRO A 106 -15.63 12.11 -4.66
N MET A 107 -15.12 11.30 -5.58
CA MET A 107 -13.85 11.53 -6.26
C MET A 107 -14.08 11.73 -7.75
N ALA A 108 -13.59 12.85 -8.29
CA ALA A 108 -13.61 13.07 -9.71
C ALA A 108 -12.39 12.41 -10.37
N ALA A 109 -12.60 11.82 -11.54
CA ALA A 109 -11.50 11.29 -12.33
C ALA A 109 -10.63 12.41 -12.89
N TYR A 110 -9.33 12.18 -12.98
CA TYR A 110 -8.43 13.11 -13.67
C TYR A 110 -8.78 13.15 -15.17
N PRO A 111 -8.97 14.34 -15.77
CA PRO A 111 -9.38 14.45 -17.16
C PRO A 111 -8.26 13.99 -18.10
N THR A 112 -8.65 13.32 -19.17
CA THR A 112 -7.73 12.99 -20.27
C THR A 112 -7.57 14.19 -21.21
N SER A 113 -6.45 14.26 -21.94
CA SER A 113 -6.22 15.32 -22.94
C SER A 113 -7.26 15.35 -24.09
N GLU A 114 -8.04 14.27 -24.22
CA GLU A 114 -9.10 14.13 -25.23
C GLU A 114 -10.47 14.63 -24.73
N ASP A 115 -10.57 15.01 -23.46
CA ASP A 115 -11.81 15.52 -22.88
C ASP A 115 -12.14 16.89 -23.49
N PRO A 116 -13.28 17.06 -24.16
CA PRO A 116 -13.68 18.34 -24.79
C PRO A 116 -13.88 19.45 -23.74
N ASN A 117 -14.11 19.10 -22.48
CA ASN A 117 -14.28 20.01 -21.35
C ASN A 117 -13.12 19.89 -20.35
N TYR A 118 -11.91 19.61 -20.82
CA TYR A 118 -10.74 19.35 -19.98
C TYR A 118 -10.61 20.31 -18.79
N ARG A 119 -10.82 21.60 -19.01
CA ARG A 119 -10.65 22.61 -17.96
C ARG A 119 -11.66 22.46 -16.83
N ASP A 120 -12.93 22.27 -17.17
CA ASP A 120 -14.00 22.13 -16.17
C ASP A 120 -13.84 20.79 -15.41
N ALA A 121 -13.44 19.73 -16.12
CA ALA A 121 -13.15 18.43 -15.53
C ALA A 121 -11.91 18.48 -14.62
N PHE A 122 -10.86 19.21 -15.01
CA PHE A 122 -9.69 19.44 -14.17
C PHE A 122 -10.02 20.23 -12.91
N ASP A 123 -10.83 21.30 -13.04
CA ASP A 123 -11.25 22.09 -11.88
C ASP A 123 -12.11 21.23 -10.91
N ALA A 124 -12.97 20.36 -11.44
CA ALA A 124 -13.77 19.43 -10.64
C ALA A 124 -12.91 18.38 -9.94
N TRP A 125 -11.91 17.82 -10.64
CA TRP A 125 -10.94 16.91 -10.05
C TRP A 125 -10.13 17.60 -8.94
N TYR A 126 -9.57 18.76 -9.20
CA TYR A 126 -8.80 19.54 -8.23
C TYR A 126 -9.61 19.86 -6.97
N GLU A 127 -10.89 20.26 -7.13
CA GLU A 127 -11.76 20.52 -5.98
C GLU A 127 -12.08 19.23 -5.20
N SER A 128 -12.27 18.11 -5.87
CA SER A 128 -12.47 16.82 -5.19
C SER A 128 -11.24 16.38 -4.38
N GLN A 129 -10.04 16.65 -4.87
CA GLN A 129 -8.79 16.39 -4.17
C GLN A 129 -8.57 17.34 -2.99
N ARG A 130 -9.04 18.60 -3.11
CA ARG A 130 -8.83 19.62 -2.07
C ARG A 130 -9.38 19.21 -0.71
N GLN A 131 -10.54 18.58 -0.66
CA GLN A 131 -11.13 18.11 0.60
C GLN A 131 -10.24 17.09 1.32
N GLN A 132 -9.47 16.29 0.57
CA GLN A 132 -8.52 15.32 1.13
C GLN A 132 -7.23 16.00 1.60
N TYR A 133 -6.88 17.10 0.97
CA TYR A 133 -5.66 17.84 1.28
C TYR A 133 -5.81 18.82 2.45
N ASP A 134 -7.04 19.13 2.82
CA ASP A 134 -7.34 20.12 3.87
C ASP A 134 -7.43 19.46 5.27
N GLN A 135 -6.39 18.66 5.61
CA GLN A 135 -6.28 18.06 6.93
C GLN A 135 -5.56 19.00 7.90
N PRO A 136 -5.85 18.94 9.22
CA PRO A 136 -5.16 19.76 10.22
C PRO A 136 -3.65 19.56 10.16
N GLU A 137 -2.90 20.66 10.31
CA GLU A 137 -1.45 20.58 10.41
C GLU A 137 -1.04 19.70 11.61
N GLY A 138 -0.13 18.75 11.40
CA GLY A 138 0.35 17.87 12.45
C GLY A 138 -0.57 16.70 12.83
N TYR A 139 -1.66 16.46 12.10
CA TYR A 139 -2.60 15.35 12.39
C TYR A 139 -1.94 13.98 12.55
N ALA A 140 -0.77 13.78 11.96
CA ALA A 140 -0.03 12.53 11.95
C ALA A 140 1.30 12.57 12.73
N ASP A 141 1.59 13.64 13.46
CA ASP A 141 2.89 13.84 14.13
C ASP A 141 3.16 12.74 15.18
N THR A 142 2.16 12.35 15.94
CA THR A 142 2.27 11.35 17.01
C THR A 142 2.50 9.94 16.49
N LEU A 143 2.18 9.65 15.21
CA LEU A 143 2.32 8.32 14.61
C LEU A 143 3.77 7.88 14.35
N GLY A 144 4.73 8.81 14.48
CA GLY A 144 6.13 8.54 14.14
C GLY A 144 6.77 7.45 14.97
N GLU A 145 6.46 7.40 16.26
CA GLU A 145 7.01 6.38 17.17
C GLU A 145 6.43 5.01 16.83
N PHE A 146 5.12 4.93 16.62
CA PHE A 146 4.47 3.67 16.20
C PHE A 146 5.04 3.17 14.88
N PHE A 147 5.14 4.01 13.84
CA PHE A 147 5.67 3.58 12.54
C PHE A 147 7.11 3.08 12.66
N THR A 148 7.94 3.78 13.41
CA THR A 148 9.34 3.39 13.62
C THR A 148 9.44 2.05 14.35
N ALA A 149 8.70 1.89 15.44
CA ALA A 149 8.71 0.68 16.26
C ALA A 149 8.14 -0.52 15.51
N SER A 150 7.01 -0.35 14.81
CA SER A 150 6.35 -1.43 14.07
C SER A 150 7.14 -1.87 12.82
N ILE A 151 7.72 -0.93 12.06
CA ILE A 151 8.61 -1.26 10.94
C ILE A 151 9.80 -2.07 11.42
N ARG A 152 10.46 -1.64 12.49
CA ARG A 152 11.58 -2.39 13.09
C ARG A 152 11.17 -3.78 13.58
N GLN A 153 9.97 -3.90 14.15
CA GLN A 153 9.45 -5.16 14.69
C GLN A 153 9.12 -6.17 13.58
N PHE A 154 8.52 -5.71 12.49
CA PHE A 154 7.94 -6.58 11.46
C PHE A 154 8.80 -6.71 10.21
N LEU A 155 9.80 -5.85 10.02
CA LEU A 155 10.79 -6.01 8.95
C LEU A 155 12.06 -6.65 9.53
N SER A 156 12.10 -7.96 9.54
CA SER A 156 13.27 -8.71 10.06
C SER A 156 13.48 -10.00 9.25
N GLY A 157 14.70 -10.49 9.26
CA GLY A 157 15.07 -11.77 8.64
C GLY A 157 15.83 -11.65 7.33
N ASP A 158 16.19 -12.81 6.77
CA ASP A 158 17.02 -12.96 5.57
C ASP A 158 16.19 -13.12 4.28
N ASP A 159 14.87 -13.21 4.39
CA ASP A 159 13.97 -13.30 3.25
C ASP A 159 13.41 -11.92 2.88
N ASN A 160 12.80 -11.82 1.71
CA ASN A 160 12.05 -10.63 1.34
C ASN A 160 10.89 -10.42 2.29
N CYS A 161 10.63 -9.19 2.66
CA CYS A 161 9.52 -8.84 3.53
C CYS A 161 8.89 -7.51 3.09
N ALA A 162 7.57 -7.44 3.09
CA ALA A 162 6.79 -6.22 2.92
C ALA A 162 5.82 -6.05 4.09
N TYR A 163 5.64 -4.82 4.53
CA TYR A 163 4.80 -4.45 5.66
C TYR A 163 4.13 -3.10 5.41
N SER A 164 2.87 -2.94 5.79
CA SER A 164 2.16 -1.67 5.72
C SER A 164 1.82 -1.14 7.12
N PRO A 165 2.59 -0.17 7.63
CA PRO A 165 2.34 0.39 8.95
C PRO A 165 1.02 1.16 9.06
N VAL A 166 0.60 1.87 8.00
CA VAL A 166 -0.70 2.56 7.97
C VAL A 166 -1.87 1.58 8.02
N ASN A 167 -1.77 0.45 7.30
CA ASN A 167 -2.81 -0.58 7.34
C ASN A 167 -2.96 -1.19 8.75
N VAL A 168 -1.84 -1.49 9.41
CA VAL A 168 -1.85 -2.03 10.78
C VAL A 168 -2.34 -0.98 11.77
N TYR A 169 -1.97 0.30 11.60
CA TYR A 169 -2.52 1.41 12.39
C TYR A 169 -4.05 1.46 12.30
N MET A 170 -4.62 1.43 11.10
CA MET A 170 -6.08 1.48 10.91
C MET A 170 -6.79 0.31 11.58
N ALA A 171 -6.24 -0.89 11.47
CA ALA A 171 -6.81 -2.08 12.10
C ALA A 171 -6.71 -2.05 13.63
N LEU A 172 -5.59 -1.56 14.18
CA LEU A 172 -5.45 -1.36 15.64
C LEU A 172 -6.40 -0.29 16.15
N ALA A 173 -6.63 0.78 15.41
CA ALA A 173 -7.58 1.82 15.79
C ALA A 173 -9.03 1.27 15.84
N MET A 174 -9.44 0.45 14.87
CA MET A 174 -10.72 -0.27 14.93
C MET A 174 -10.80 -1.25 16.12
N LEU A 175 -9.69 -1.95 16.40
CA LEU A 175 -9.64 -2.87 17.53
C LEU A 175 -9.74 -2.14 18.87
N ALA A 176 -9.06 -1.00 19.03
CA ALA A 176 -9.19 -0.13 20.22
C ALA A 176 -10.64 0.31 20.44
N ARG A 177 -11.37 0.64 19.35
CA ARG A 177 -12.79 0.99 19.43
C ARG A 177 -13.66 -0.18 19.88
N SER A 178 -13.29 -1.38 19.50
CA SER A 178 -13.96 -2.63 19.84
C SER A 178 -13.64 -3.13 21.25
N ALA A 179 -12.51 -2.73 21.82
CA ALA A 179 -12.03 -3.12 23.14
C ALA A 179 -12.46 -2.15 24.25
N GLN A 180 -12.29 -2.57 25.51
CA GLN A 180 -12.49 -1.75 26.71
C GLN A 180 -11.32 -1.97 27.69
N GLY A 181 -11.34 -1.24 28.82
CA GLY A 181 -10.39 -1.42 29.92
C GLY A 181 -8.94 -1.40 29.47
N GLU A 182 -8.14 -2.29 30.04
CA GLU A 182 -6.70 -2.42 29.79
C GLU A 182 -6.41 -2.86 28.33
N SER A 183 -7.25 -3.73 27.77
CA SER A 183 -7.17 -4.13 26.36
C SER A 183 -7.19 -2.94 25.40
N ARG A 184 -8.00 -1.93 25.67
CA ARG A 184 -8.02 -0.67 24.91
C ARG A 184 -6.80 0.18 25.23
N GLN A 185 -6.46 0.32 26.51
CA GLN A 185 -5.40 1.22 26.94
C GLN A 185 -4.05 0.85 26.33
N GLN A 186 -3.69 -0.44 26.28
CA GLN A 186 -2.46 -0.92 25.65
C GLN A 186 -2.37 -0.54 24.17
N ILE A 187 -3.49 -0.52 23.45
CA ILE A 187 -3.51 -0.08 22.05
C ILE A 187 -3.37 1.43 21.94
N LEU A 188 -4.07 2.20 22.80
CA LEU A 188 -3.93 3.66 22.84
C LEU A 188 -2.49 4.07 23.16
N ASP A 189 -1.85 3.39 24.11
CA ASP A 189 -0.45 3.65 24.49
C ASP A 189 0.50 3.37 23.31
N LEU A 190 0.31 2.24 22.60
CA LEU A 190 1.11 1.91 21.42
C LEU A 190 0.95 2.94 20.30
N LEU A 191 -0.28 3.45 20.09
CA LEU A 191 -0.59 4.41 19.03
C LEU A 191 -0.35 5.86 19.48
N ALA A 192 0.15 6.09 20.71
CA ALA A 192 0.37 7.40 21.33
C ALA A 192 -0.89 8.30 21.29
N ALA A 193 -2.07 7.71 21.55
CA ALA A 193 -3.35 8.40 21.54
C ALA A 193 -3.81 8.66 22.98
N ASP A 194 -4.12 9.92 23.31
CA ASP A 194 -4.53 10.34 24.66
C ASP A 194 -5.92 9.81 25.06
N SER A 195 -6.76 9.50 24.07
CA SER A 195 -8.13 9.01 24.27
C SER A 195 -8.66 8.30 23.03
N MET A 196 -9.78 7.58 23.20
CA MET A 196 -10.49 6.97 22.05
C MET A 196 -11.02 8.02 21.07
N ASP A 197 -11.47 9.17 21.57
CA ASP A 197 -11.97 10.25 20.74
C ASP A 197 -10.83 10.85 19.89
N ALA A 198 -9.66 11.10 20.49
CA ALA A 198 -8.48 11.57 19.77
C ALA A 198 -8.01 10.55 18.72
N LEU A 199 -8.01 9.26 19.05
CA LEU A 199 -7.67 8.20 18.08
C LEU A 199 -8.67 8.13 16.93
N THR A 200 -9.97 8.26 17.22
CA THR A 200 -11.03 8.25 16.20
C THR A 200 -10.87 9.43 15.24
N GLU A 201 -10.64 10.62 15.76
CA GLU A 201 -10.39 11.83 14.97
C GLU A 201 -9.14 11.67 14.09
N GLN A 202 -8.04 11.21 14.68
CA GLN A 202 -6.78 10.98 13.96
C GLN A 202 -6.94 9.92 12.86
N ALA A 203 -7.60 8.79 13.13
CA ALA A 203 -7.86 7.75 12.14
C ALA A 203 -8.71 8.27 10.97
N GLY A 204 -9.70 9.11 11.25
CA GLY A 204 -10.50 9.81 10.25
C GLY A 204 -9.64 10.73 9.37
N HIS A 205 -8.72 11.50 9.95
CA HIS A 205 -7.78 12.36 9.22
C HIS A 205 -6.81 11.52 8.36
N VAL A 206 -6.24 10.45 8.92
CA VAL A 206 -5.38 9.52 8.17
C VAL A 206 -6.13 8.93 6.98
N TRP A 207 -7.36 8.47 7.18
CA TRP A 207 -8.15 7.89 6.10
C TRP A 207 -8.48 8.93 5.02
N ASN A 208 -8.98 10.11 5.41
CA ASN A 208 -9.35 11.17 4.48
C ASN A 208 -8.15 11.68 3.66
N ALA A 209 -6.98 11.85 4.30
CA ALA A 209 -5.76 12.30 3.63
C ALA A 209 -5.26 11.30 2.58
N HIS A 210 -5.58 10.02 2.72
CA HIS A 210 -4.96 8.94 1.95
C HIS A 210 -5.93 8.18 1.06
N TYR A 211 -7.22 8.49 1.05
CA TYR A 211 -8.16 7.91 0.09
C TYR A 211 -8.08 8.64 -1.24
N SER A 212 -7.62 7.96 -2.28
CA SER A 212 -7.52 8.48 -3.65
C SER A 212 -7.79 7.38 -4.67
N ASP A 213 -8.62 7.66 -5.66
CA ASP A 213 -8.88 6.77 -6.80
C ASP A 213 -9.33 7.63 -7.99
N ASP A 214 -8.39 8.37 -8.58
CA ASP A 214 -8.64 9.39 -9.58
C ASP A 214 -8.24 8.97 -11.00
N GLY A 215 -7.77 7.72 -11.17
CA GLY A 215 -7.33 7.17 -12.44
C GLY A 215 -5.85 7.41 -12.76
N ILE A 216 -5.17 8.37 -12.11
CA ILE A 216 -3.70 8.55 -12.21
C ILE A 216 -3.00 7.76 -11.15
N SER A 217 -3.50 7.87 -9.92
CA SER A 217 -3.04 7.11 -8.77
C SER A 217 -4.23 6.51 -8.02
N THR A 218 -3.98 5.39 -7.35
CA THR A 218 -4.96 4.79 -6.47
C THR A 218 -4.30 4.58 -5.12
N LEU A 219 -4.90 5.13 -4.07
CA LEU A 219 -4.59 4.82 -2.69
C LEU A 219 -5.92 4.57 -1.97
N ARG A 220 -6.27 3.30 -1.79
CA ARG A 220 -7.53 2.88 -1.22
C ARG A 220 -7.30 2.19 0.10
N LEU A 221 -7.75 2.83 1.18
CA LEU A 221 -7.87 2.22 2.50
C LEU A 221 -9.31 1.72 2.65
N ALA A 222 -9.50 0.43 2.85
CA ALA A 222 -10.82 -0.14 3.04
C ALA A 222 -10.87 -0.99 4.32
N ASN A 223 -11.91 -0.77 5.11
CA ASN A 223 -12.15 -1.46 6.36
C ASN A 223 -13.44 -2.25 6.33
N SER A 224 -13.50 -3.37 7.04
CA SER A 224 -14.73 -4.14 7.19
C SER A 224 -14.87 -4.81 8.54
N LEU A 225 -16.12 -4.99 8.95
CA LEU A 225 -16.53 -5.66 10.16
C LEU A 225 -17.47 -6.83 9.77
N TRP A 226 -17.13 -8.03 10.21
CA TRP A 226 -17.86 -9.26 9.95
C TRP A 226 -18.42 -9.80 11.25
N LEU A 227 -19.75 -9.91 11.36
CA LEU A 227 -20.46 -10.22 12.60
C LEU A 227 -21.19 -11.56 12.49
N SER A 228 -20.99 -12.42 13.48
CA SER A 228 -21.72 -13.69 13.59
C SER A 228 -23.18 -13.46 13.96
N ASN A 229 -24.11 -14.16 13.32
CA ASN A 229 -25.52 -14.17 13.68
C ASN A 229 -25.82 -14.91 14.99
N ASN A 230 -24.81 -15.55 15.59
CA ASN A 230 -24.93 -16.27 16.87
C ASN A 230 -24.66 -15.40 18.10
N SER A 231 -24.30 -14.12 17.91
CA SER A 231 -23.97 -13.18 18.97
C SER A 231 -24.69 -11.85 18.77
N ARG A 232 -24.78 -11.05 19.82
CA ARG A 232 -25.30 -9.68 19.76
C ARG A 232 -24.15 -8.68 19.90
N PHE A 233 -24.30 -7.53 19.27
CA PHE A 233 -23.26 -6.51 19.18
C PHE A 233 -23.76 -5.16 19.67
N GLU A 234 -22.86 -4.36 20.18
CA GLU A 234 -23.12 -2.98 20.60
C GLU A 234 -23.32 -2.10 19.36
N GLN A 235 -24.58 -1.73 19.08
CA GLN A 235 -24.95 -0.99 17.87
C GLN A 235 -24.17 0.33 17.74
N SER A 236 -23.94 1.02 18.85
CA SER A 236 -23.16 2.26 18.85
C SER A 236 -21.72 2.07 18.34
N THR A 237 -21.10 0.94 18.64
CA THR A 237 -19.76 0.60 18.16
C THR A 237 -19.78 0.24 16.68
N VAL A 238 -20.78 -0.52 16.24
CA VAL A 238 -20.98 -0.85 14.82
C VAL A 238 -21.19 0.42 13.99
N ASP A 239 -22.05 1.34 14.46
CA ASP A 239 -22.31 2.61 13.79
C ASP A 239 -21.05 3.49 13.74
N ASP A 240 -20.28 3.53 14.81
CA ASP A 240 -19.04 4.31 14.91
C ASP A 240 -17.95 3.78 13.97
N LEU A 241 -17.78 2.44 13.89
CA LEU A 241 -16.86 1.81 12.94
C LEU A 241 -17.25 2.12 11.49
N ALA A 242 -18.55 2.13 11.18
CA ALA A 242 -19.01 2.47 9.83
C ALA A 242 -18.83 3.96 9.49
N GLN A 243 -19.07 4.87 10.44
CA GLN A 243 -19.08 6.31 10.22
C GLN A 243 -17.68 6.93 10.29
N ASN A 244 -16.87 6.53 11.28
CA ASN A 244 -15.60 7.18 11.59
C ASN A 244 -14.36 6.39 11.10
N PHE A 245 -14.53 5.06 10.89
CA PHE A 245 -13.46 4.21 10.33
C PHE A 245 -13.78 3.70 8.92
N PHE A 246 -14.87 4.18 8.33
CA PHE A 246 -15.31 3.82 6.98
C PHE A 246 -15.42 2.30 6.76
N ALA A 247 -15.85 1.56 7.78
CA ALA A 247 -15.94 0.12 7.74
C ALA A 247 -17.26 -0.38 7.12
N SER A 248 -17.14 -1.22 6.08
CA SER A 248 -18.28 -2.00 5.58
C SER A 248 -18.66 -3.08 6.59
N THR A 249 -19.93 -3.18 6.98
CA THR A 249 -20.38 -4.16 7.98
C THR A 249 -21.19 -5.27 7.34
N PHE A 250 -20.81 -6.52 7.62
CA PHE A 250 -21.46 -7.74 7.17
C PHE A 250 -21.96 -8.55 8.35
N HIS A 251 -23.11 -9.20 8.21
CA HIS A 251 -23.70 -9.98 9.28
C HIS A 251 -24.26 -11.30 8.74
N GLY A 252 -23.91 -12.42 9.37
CA GLY A 252 -24.37 -13.75 8.94
C GLY A 252 -23.70 -14.90 9.68
N ASP A 253 -23.89 -16.12 9.17
CA ASP A 253 -23.20 -17.30 9.69
C ASP A 253 -21.79 -17.39 9.09
N LEU A 254 -20.78 -17.00 9.89
CA LEU A 254 -19.37 -16.94 9.50
C LEU A 254 -18.77 -18.33 9.15
N ASN A 255 -19.47 -19.43 9.50
CA ASN A 255 -18.99 -20.79 9.18
C ASN A 255 -19.44 -21.26 7.77
N THR A 256 -20.25 -20.50 7.07
CA THR A 256 -20.74 -20.87 5.72
C THR A 256 -19.70 -20.57 4.64
N ASP A 257 -19.65 -21.41 3.60
CA ASP A 257 -18.81 -21.15 2.43
C ASP A 257 -19.20 -19.83 1.75
N ALA A 258 -20.48 -19.51 1.68
CA ALA A 258 -20.99 -18.28 1.07
C ALA A 258 -20.39 -17.02 1.70
N LEU A 259 -20.31 -16.94 3.04
CA LEU A 259 -19.77 -15.77 3.73
C LEU A 259 -18.24 -15.74 3.68
N ASN A 260 -17.59 -16.89 3.67
CA ASN A 260 -16.15 -17.00 3.43
C ASN A 260 -15.77 -16.61 1.99
N ASP A 261 -16.58 -16.98 0.98
CA ASP A 261 -16.41 -16.53 -0.41
C ASP A 261 -16.58 -15.00 -0.51
N GLN A 262 -17.54 -14.45 0.19
CA GLN A 262 -17.77 -13.01 0.24
C GLN A 262 -16.61 -12.25 0.88
N LEU A 263 -16.01 -12.79 1.95
CA LEU A 263 -14.79 -12.23 2.55
C LEU A 263 -13.63 -12.23 1.53
N ARG A 264 -13.41 -13.35 0.86
CA ARG A 264 -12.35 -13.45 -0.17
C ARG A 264 -12.60 -12.48 -1.33
N GLN A 265 -13.85 -12.36 -1.77
CA GLN A 265 -14.20 -11.40 -2.81
C GLN A 265 -13.93 -9.96 -2.33
N TRP A 266 -14.41 -9.60 -1.14
CA TRP A 266 -14.17 -8.27 -0.57
C TRP A 266 -12.66 -7.94 -0.46
N LEU A 267 -11.85 -8.90 -0.01
CA LEU A 267 -10.39 -8.74 0.06
C LEU A 267 -9.78 -8.52 -1.32
N ASN A 268 -10.16 -9.32 -2.32
CA ASN A 268 -9.64 -9.21 -3.68
C ASN A 268 -10.05 -7.88 -4.33
N ASP A 269 -11.30 -7.47 -4.20
CA ASP A 269 -11.82 -6.21 -4.76
C ASP A 269 -11.09 -4.99 -4.19
N ASN A 270 -10.75 -5.03 -2.88
CA ASN A 270 -10.09 -3.93 -2.20
C ASN A 270 -8.56 -3.99 -2.25
N THR A 271 -7.98 -5.01 -2.87
CA THR A 271 -6.53 -5.12 -3.09
C THR A 271 -6.14 -5.22 -4.57
N GLY A 272 -7.04 -4.85 -5.48
CA GLY A 272 -6.80 -4.91 -6.92
C GLY A 272 -6.46 -6.32 -7.42
N ASN A 273 -6.95 -7.37 -6.74
CA ASN A 273 -6.66 -8.78 -6.99
C ASN A 273 -5.18 -9.20 -6.80
N LEU A 274 -4.33 -8.33 -6.23
CA LEU A 274 -2.90 -8.61 -6.05
C LEU A 274 -2.60 -9.74 -5.06
N LEU A 275 -3.50 -9.96 -4.12
CA LEU A 275 -3.35 -10.97 -3.06
C LEU A 275 -4.23 -12.21 -3.28
N THR A 276 -4.73 -12.46 -4.50
CA THR A 276 -5.67 -13.54 -4.81
C THR A 276 -5.14 -14.92 -4.37
N GLU A 277 -3.85 -15.19 -4.54
CA GLU A 277 -3.24 -16.46 -4.10
C GLU A 277 -3.29 -16.61 -2.56
N HIS A 278 -3.09 -15.53 -1.82
CA HIS A 278 -3.13 -15.51 -0.36
C HIS A 278 -4.56 -15.58 0.18
N THR A 279 -5.51 -14.92 -0.50
CA THR A 279 -6.90 -14.87 -0.07
C THR A 279 -7.64 -16.21 -0.26
N GLN A 280 -7.19 -17.09 -1.17
CA GLN A 280 -7.82 -18.40 -1.41
C GLN A 280 -7.97 -19.25 -0.16
N SER A 281 -6.99 -19.21 0.74
CA SER A 281 -6.99 -19.98 2.00
C SER A 281 -7.67 -19.26 3.16
N VAL A 282 -8.08 -18.00 2.98
CA VAL A 282 -8.70 -17.22 4.04
C VAL A 282 -10.09 -17.73 4.34
N ARG A 283 -10.29 -18.09 5.61
CA ARG A 283 -11.59 -18.52 6.16
C ARG A 283 -11.69 -18.06 7.61
N PHE A 284 -12.93 -17.83 8.04
CA PHE A 284 -13.20 -17.66 9.46
C PHE A 284 -12.98 -18.99 10.20
N PRO A 285 -12.19 -19.02 11.29
CA PRO A 285 -12.11 -20.17 12.17
C PRO A 285 -13.48 -20.52 12.75
N GLU A 286 -13.66 -21.79 13.13
CA GLU A 286 -14.83 -22.20 13.91
C GLU A 286 -14.93 -21.34 15.18
N LYS A 287 -16.16 -21.03 15.60
CA LYS A 287 -16.46 -20.18 16.77
C LYS A 287 -16.03 -18.70 16.64
N THR A 288 -15.72 -18.22 15.45
CA THR A 288 -15.52 -16.78 15.23
C THR A 288 -16.79 -16.03 15.60
N VAL A 289 -16.65 -15.07 16.52
CA VAL A 289 -17.74 -14.16 16.95
C VAL A 289 -17.81 -12.94 16.06
N ALA A 290 -16.67 -12.35 15.76
CA ALA A 290 -16.53 -11.25 14.82
C ALA A 290 -15.15 -11.26 14.15
N ALA A 291 -15.00 -10.54 13.05
CA ALA A 291 -13.71 -10.30 12.44
C ALA A 291 -13.63 -8.83 11.95
N LEU A 292 -12.49 -8.22 12.14
CA LEU A 292 -12.12 -6.93 11.58
C LEU A 292 -11.12 -7.17 10.45
N ALA A 293 -11.33 -6.55 9.31
CA ALA A 293 -10.37 -6.59 8.21
C ALA A 293 -10.08 -5.16 7.71
N SER A 294 -8.81 -4.87 7.50
CA SER A 294 -8.33 -3.62 6.91
C SER A 294 -7.43 -3.94 5.73
N THR A 295 -7.63 -3.23 4.63
CA THR A 295 -6.81 -3.36 3.42
C THR A 295 -6.27 -2.01 3.01
N ILE A 296 -5.08 -2.02 2.40
CA ILE A 296 -4.55 -0.89 1.65
C ILE A 296 -4.16 -1.38 0.26
N TYR A 297 -4.60 -0.65 -0.76
CA TYR A 297 -4.21 -0.85 -2.14
C TYR A 297 -3.60 0.44 -2.67
N PHE A 298 -2.39 0.34 -3.19
CA PHE A 298 -1.66 1.46 -3.75
C PHE A 298 -1.22 1.16 -5.18
N ARG A 299 -1.47 2.12 -6.07
CA ARG A 299 -1.01 2.11 -7.46
C ARG A 299 -0.57 3.52 -7.83
N ALA A 300 0.65 3.67 -8.28
CA ALA A 300 1.19 4.93 -8.74
C ALA A 300 2.25 4.71 -9.83
N CYS A 301 2.34 5.64 -10.77
CA CYS A 301 3.39 5.68 -11.79
C CYS A 301 4.65 6.31 -11.21
N TRP A 302 5.78 6.02 -11.80
CA TRP A 302 6.93 6.91 -11.66
C TRP A 302 6.57 8.30 -12.24
N ASP A 303 6.92 9.36 -11.54
CA ASP A 303 6.81 10.73 -12.11
C ASP A 303 7.66 10.87 -13.38
N SER A 304 8.62 10.01 -13.50
CA SER A 304 9.48 9.87 -14.65
C SER A 304 9.84 8.41 -14.87
N ASP A 305 9.38 7.81 -15.98
CA ASP A 305 9.48 6.39 -16.29
C ASP A 305 10.91 5.91 -16.53
N PHE A 306 11.16 4.63 -16.29
CA PHE A 306 12.35 3.95 -16.78
C PHE A 306 12.12 3.50 -18.23
N ALA A 307 13.08 3.73 -19.10
CA ALA A 307 12.99 3.29 -20.48
C ALA A 307 13.27 1.77 -20.57
N PRO A 308 12.32 0.94 -21.06
CA PRO A 308 12.51 -0.52 -21.08
C PRO A 308 13.77 -0.99 -21.85
N GLN A 309 14.22 -0.22 -22.84
CA GLN A 309 15.45 -0.51 -23.59
C GLN A 309 16.73 -0.32 -22.73
N ASN A 310 16.62 0.35 -21.58
CA ASN A 310 17.72 0.55 -20.64
C ASN A 310 17.70 -0.51 -19.53
N THR A 311 16.80 -1.48 -19.57
CA THR A 311 16.81 -2.59 -18.63
C THR A 311 17.76 -3.68 -19.12
N ALA A 312 18.70 -4.09 -18.25
CA ALA A 312 19.71 -5.11 -18.55
C ALA A 312 19.79 -6.15 -17.42
N ASN A 313 20.17 -7.36 -17.76
CA ASN A 313 20.41 -8.40 -16.76
C ASN A 313 21.77 -8.22 -16.11
N GLU A 314 21.80 -8.02 -14.80
CA GLU A 314 23.00 -7.75 -14.01
C GLU A 314 23.04 -8.60 -12.73
N PRO A 315 24.24 -8.73 -12.09
CA PRO A 315 24.37 -9.48 -10.86
C PRO A 315 23.78 -8.74 -9.65
N PHE A 316 22.99 -9.47 -8.86
CA PHE A 316 22.57 -9.07 -7.52
C PHE A 316 23.20 -10.03 -6.50
N TYR A 317 23.82 -9.49 -5.47
CA TYR A 317 24.58 -10.22 -4.46
C TYR A 317 23.70 -10.48 -3.22
N THR A 318 23.19 -11.69 -3.10
CA THR A 318 22.39 -12.13 -1.94
C THR A 318 23.30 -12.78 -0.88
N ALA A 319 22.77 -13.00 0.32
CA ALA A 319 23.47 -13.78 1.36
C ALA A 319 23.77 -15.23 0.91
N ARG A 320 23.06 -15.75 -0.10
CA ARG A 320 23.20 -17.13 -0.63
C ARG A 320 24.05 -17.20 -1.89
N GLY A 321 24.58 -16.09 -2.38
CA GLY A 321 25.40 -15.97 -3.57
C GLY A 321 24.87 -14.98 -4.59
N GLU A 322 25.47 -14.97 -5.77
CA GLU A 322 25.10 -14.10 -6.89
C GLU A 322 23.90 -14.65 -7.67
N LYS A 323 22.99 -13.75 -8.05
CA LYS A 323 21.84 -14.02 -8.92
C LYS A 323 21.77 -12.97 -10.00
N THR A 324 21.56 -13.38 -11.25
CA THR A 324 21.33 -12.45 -12.36
C THR A 324 19.87 -12.05 -12.42
N VAL A 325 19.57 -10.76 -12.37
CA VAL A 325 18.21 -10.19 -12.40
C VAL A 325 18.16 -8.97 -13.32
N PRO A 326 16.97 -8.59 -13.84
CA PRO A 326 16.82 -7.39 -14.65
C PRO A 326 16.98 -6.12 -13.80
N PHE A 327 17.88 -5.23 -14.18
CA PHE A 327 18.09 -3.91 -13.62
C PHE A 327 17.58 -2.83 -14.56
N MET A 328 16.79 -1.93 -14.06
CA MET A 328 16.36 -0.71 -14.72
C MET A 328 17.41 0.38 -14.51
N HIS A 329 17.79 1.08 -15.56
CA HIS A 329 18.80 2.13 -15.52
C HIS A 329 18.20 3.49 -15.86
N ARG A 330 18.64 4.49 -15.10
CA ARG A 330 18.26 5.88 -15.34
C ARG A 330 19.26 6.87 -14.77
N ASP A 331 19.50 7.95 -15.51
CA ASP A 331 20.31 9.07 -15.09
C ASP A 331 19.43 10.23 -14.61
N PHE A 332 19.85 10.89 -13.57
CA PHE A 332 19.21 12.09 -13.00
C PHE A 332 20.20 13.22 -12.85
N SER A 333 19.80 14.45 -13.19
CA SER A 333 20.63 15.64 -13.00
C SER A 333 19.75 16.89 -12.77
N PRO A 334 19.70 17.45 -11.57
CA PRO A 334 20.26 16.94 -10.32
C PRO A 334 19.36 15.92 -9.64
N LYS A 335 19.95 15.05 -8.78
CA LYS A 335 19.21 14.21 -7.83
C LYS A 335 19.79 14.36 -6.43
N THR A 336 18.92 14.51 -5.45
CA THR A 336 19.33 14.60 -4.05
C THR A 336 19.68 13.21 -3.52
N TYR A 337 20.89 13.08 -3.01
CA TYR A 337 21.36 11.92 -2.25
C TYR A 337 21.39 12.28 -0.76
N TYR A 338 20.86 11.37 0.05
CA TYR A 338 20.78 11.49 1.50
C TYR A 338 21.78 10.52 2.13
N ARG A 339 22.61 11.03 3.03
CA ARG A 339 23.60 10.22 3.72
C ARG A 339 23.17 9.98 5.17
N GLY A 340 23.01 8.73 5.58
CA GLY A 340 22.89 8.31 6.96
C GLY A 340 24.23 7.80 7.49
N LYS A 341 24.26 7.33 8.74
CA LYS A 341 25.48 6.85 9.38
C LYS A 341 26.08 5.65 8.64
N ASP A 342 25.28 4.67 8.31
CA ASP A 342 25.71 3.39 7.72
C ASP A 342 24.94 3.06 6.43
N TYR A 343 24.35 4.05 5.74
CA TYR A 343 23.59 3.89 4.50
C TYR A 343 23.58 5.15 3.63
N GLY A 344 23.29 4.96 2.36
CA GLY A 344 22.90 6.02 1.45
C GLY A 344 21.45 5.85 1.01
N ALA A 345 20.76 6.95 0.67
CA ALA A 345 19.40 6.89 0.21
C ALA A 345 19.08 7.90 -0.89
N ILE A 346 18.11 7.55 -1.73
CA ILE A 346 17.48 8.44 -2.70
C ILE A 346 15.97 8.32 -2.61
N ALA A 347 15.29 9.36 -3.09
CA ALA A 347 13.84 9.42 -3.18
C ALA A 347 13.43 9.46 -4.66
N LEU A 348 12.53 8.60 -5.10
CA LEU A 348 11.94 8.63 -6.44
C LEU A 348 10.49 9.10 -6.32
N GLU A 349 10.18 10.15 -7.03
CA GLU A 349 8.85 10.76 -7.06
C GLU A 349 7.90 9.87 -7.86
N MET A 350 6.66 9.76 -7.38
CA MET A 350 5.58 8.96 -7.97
C MET A 350 4.32 9.82 -8.12
N SER A 351 3.42 9.44 -9.01
CA SER A 351 2.12 10.09 -9.20
C SER A 351 1.33 10.18 -7.89
N GLY A 352 0.44 11.15 -7.77
CA GLY A 352 -0.28 11.45 -6.53
C GLY A 352 0.60 12.05 -5.42
N SER A 353 1.75 12.63 -5.77
CA SER A 353 2.74 13.19 -4.82
C SER A 353 3.28 12.17 -3.83
N ASN A 354 3.27 10.91 -4.20
CA ASN A 354 3.87 9.83 -3.41
C ASN A 354 5.38 9.74 -3.68
N THR A 355 6.10 9.06 -2.82
CA THR A 355 7.56 8.93 -2.94
C THR A 355 8.00 7.52 -2.58
N MET A 356 8.83 6.91 -3.41
CA MET A 356 9.57 5.71 -3.06
C MET A 356 10.98 6.06 -2.61
N TRP A 357 11.30 5.72 -1.39
CA TRP A 357 12.63 5.80 -0.81
C TRP A 357 13.37 4.49 -1.05
N LEU A 358 14.59 4.58 -1.55
CA LEU A 358 15.51 3.47 -1.73
C LEU A 358 16.69 3.69 -0.80
N ILE A 359 16.87 2.79 0.17
CA ILE A 359 17.85 2.92 1.25
C ILE A 359 18.82 1.74 1.14
N LEU A 360 20.04 2.04 0.75
CA LEU A 360 21.09 1.05 0.51
C LEU A 360 22.10 1.08 1.65
N PRO A 361 22.22 0.01 2.48
CA PRO A 361 23.26 -0.11 3.47
C PRO A 361 24.66 -0.01 2.84
N ASP A 362 25.63 0.51 3.57
CA ASP A 362 27.03 0.47 3.16
C ASP A 362 27.55 -0.97 3.02
N GLU A 363 28.66 -1.17 2.31
CA GLU A 363 29.22 -2.52 2.07
C GLU A 363 29.54 -3.30 3.37
N ASN A 364 29.82 -2.60 4.47
CA ASN A 364 30.12 -3.18 5.77
C ASN A 364 28.93 -3.11 6.74
N SER A 365 27.73 -2.81 6.25
CA SER A 365 26.49 -2.72 7.01
C SER A 365 25.44 -3.67 6.46
N SER A 366 24.33 -3.81 7.17
CA SER A 366 23.21 -4.66 6.77
C SER A 366 21.88 -3.91 6.90
N THR A 367 20.84 -4.42 6.22
CA THR A 367 19.47 -3.93 6.38
C THR A 367 19.02 -3.96 7.84
N ALA A 368 19.37 -5.01 8.58
CA ALA A 368 19.08 -5.12 10.00
C ALA A 368 19.69 -4.00 10.84
N GLN A 369 20.97 -3.64 10.59
CA GLN A 369 21.63 -2.54 11.30
C GLN A 369 20.99 -1.19 11.00
N VAL A 370 20.56 -0.96 9.76
CA VAL A 370 19.84 0.26 9.37
C VAL A 370 18.48 0.33 10.05
N LEU A 371 17.73 -0.78 10.08
CA LEU A 371 16.44 -0.88 10.76
C LEU A 371 16.56 -0.65 12.27
N ASP A 372 17.61 -1.21 12.90
CA ASP A 372 17.87 -1.06 14.33
C ASP A 372 18.18 0.39 14.74
N SER A 373 18.81 1.18 13.86
CA SER A 373 19.15 2.57 14.15
C SER A 373 17.93 3.48 14.13
N SER A 374 16.86 3.13 13.42
CA SER A 374 15.65 3.95 13.21
C SER A 374 15.92 5.33 12.57
N GLU A 375 17.16 5.67 12.30
CA GLU A 375 17.60 6.96 11.79
C GLU A 375 16.96 7.28 10.43
N PHE A 376 16.86 6.26 9.56
CA PHE A 376 16.27 6.41 8.22
C PHE A 376 14.80 6.84 8.27
N MET A 377 14.03 6.42 9.28
CA MET A 377 12.65 6.85 9.42
C MET A 377 12.53 8.34 9.76
N THR A 378 13.45 8.87 10.54
CA THR A 378 13.52 10.33 10.79
C THR A 378 13.81 11.08 9.49
N MET A 379 14.75 10.57 8.66
CA MET A 379 15.05 11.13 7.35
C MET A 379 13.87 11.07 6.39
N VAL A 380 13.21 9.91 6.30
CA VAL A 380 12.07 9.68 5.40
C VAL A 380 10.88 10.57 5.76
N ARG A 381 10.61 10.77 7.07
CA ARG A 381 9.51 11.59 7.53
C ARG A 381 9.76 13.09 7.46
N ALA A 382 11.01 13.52 7.59
CA ALA A 382 11.40 14.93 7.56
C ALA A 382 12.60 15.19 6.63
N PRO A 383 12.50 14.88 5.32
CA PRO A 383 13.65 14.96 4.41
C PRO A 383 14.14 16.39 4.18
N ARG A 384 13.28 17.38 4.40
CA ARG A 384 13.67 18.80 4.28
C ARG A 384 14.64 19.22 5.39
N ASP A 385 14.48 18.65 6.57
CA ASP A 385 15.26 18.95 7.77
C ASP A 385 16.54 18.10 7.87
N TRP A 386 16.71 17.11 6.97
CA TRP A 386 17.89 16.28 6.96
C TRP A 386 19.11 17.04 6.46
N ASN A 387 20.13 17.19 7.31
CA ASN A 387 21.28 18.03 7.03
C ASN A 387 22.32 17.36 6.11
N ALA A 388 22.47 16.04 6.19
CA ALA A 388 23.46 15.29 5.42
C ALA A 388 22.89 14.90 4.04
N LYS A 389 22.60 15.91 3.21
CA LYS A 389 22.11 15.71 1.84
C LYS A 389 22.86 16.61 0.85
N LYS A 390 23.06 16.11 -0.38
CA LYS A 390 23.74 16.82 -1.46
C LYS A 390 23.18 16.39 -2.82
N ASN A 391 23.19 17.31 -3.79
CA ASN A 391 22.79 17.03 -5.16
C ASN A 391 23.96 16.50 -5.97
N TYR A 392 23.68 15.51 -6.82
CA TYR A 392 24.60 14.86 -7.72
C TYR A 392 24.02 14.73 -9.14
N GLU A 393 24.89 14.53 -10.13
CA GLU A 393 24.53 13.78 -11.34
C GLU A 393 24.55 12.31 -10.95
N LEU A 394 23.37 11.68 -10.93
CA LEU A 394 23.19 10.35 -10.33
C LEU A 394 22.82 9.33 -11.40
N GLU A 395 23.65 8.29 -11.52
CA GLU A 395 23.37 7.09 -12.29
C GLU A 395 22.70 6.05 -11.38
N LEU A 396 21.43 5.73 -11.64
CA LEU A 396 20.66 4.75 -10.88
C LEU A 396 20.62 3.41 -11.59
N SER A 397 20.91 2.33 -10.83
CA SER A 397 20.61 0.94 -11.22
C SER A 397 19.72 0.32 -10.16
N LEU A 398 18.46 0.06 -10.51
CA LEU A 398 17.41 -0.49 -9.64
C LEU A 398 16.95 -1.84 -10.17
N PRO A 399 17.09 -2.95 -9.42
CA PRO A 399 16.55 -4.23 -9.86
C PRO A 399 15.01 -4.19 -9.88
N LYS A 400 14.39 -4.85 -10.85
CA LYS A 400 12.97 -5.19 -10.77
C LYS A 400 12.77 -6.16 -9.63
N PHE A 401 11.72 -5.97 -8.85
CA PHE A 401 11.42 -6.86 -7.74
C PHE A 401 9.92 -7.03 -7.50
N ASP A 402 9.58 -8.18 -6.93
CA ASP A 402 8.23 -8.50 -6.47
C ASP A 402 8.35 -9.14 -5.07
N VAL A 403 8.05 -8.35 -4.06
CA VAL A 403 8.17 -8.73 -2.65
C VAL A 403 6.79 -8.94 -2.07
N HIS A 404 6.57 -10.11 -1.53
CA HIS A 404 5.34 -10.43 -0.80
C HIS A 404 5.67 -11.08 0.55
N SER A 405 4.79 -10.87 1.52
CA SER A 405 4.88 -11.49 2.84
C SER A 405 3.50 -11.77 3.41
N ASN A 406 3.45 -12.75 4.31
CA ASN A 406 2.29 -13.02 5.14
C ASN A 406 2.80 -13.26 6.57
N THR A 407 2.51 -12.33 7.47
CA THR A 407 3.08 -12.28 8.82
C THR A 407 1.96 -12.35 9.85
N ASN A 408 2.09 -13.26 10.83
CA ASN A 408 1.25 -13.19 12.03
C ASN A 408 1.80 -12.09 12.95
N LEU A 409 0.93 -11.12 13.30
CA LEU A 409 1.33 -9.96 14.08
C LEU A 409 1.29 -10.15 15.58
N ILE A 410 0.65 -11.22 16.11
CA ILE A 410 0.36 -11.37 17.54
C ILE A 410 1.63 -11.27 18.38
N ASP A 411 2.67 -12.03 18.05
CA ASP A 411 3.90 -12.05 18.87
C ASP A 411 4.64 -10.71 18.81
N GLY A 412 4.65 -10.07 17.64
CA GLY A 412 5.23 -8.74 17.46
C GLY A 412 4.46 -7.67 18.22
N LEU A 413 3.13 -7.68 18.18
CA LEU A 413 2.29 -6.74 18.92
C LEU A 413 2.41 -6.94 20.43
N LYS A 414 2.54 -8.18 20.90
CA LYS A 414 2.83 -8.47 22.33
C LYS A 414 4.18 -7.86 22.75
N GLN A 415 5.21 -7.94 21.91
CA GLN A 415 6.51 -7.31 22.20
C GLN A 415 6.43 -5.78 22.17
N LEU A 416 5.47 -5.21 21.43
CA LEU A 416 5.18 -3.78 21.41
C LEU A 416 4.22 -3.34 22.52
N GLY A 417 3.81 -4.24 23.43
CA GLY A 417 3.04 -3.94 24.62
C GLY A 417 1.53 -4.21 24.52
N VAL A 418 1.01 -4.67 23.40
CA VAL A 418 -0.40 -5.10 23.26
C VAL A 418 -0.50 -6.57 23.55
N THR A 419 -0.96 -6.95 24.73
CA THR A 419 -1.01 -8.34 25.23
C THR A 419 -2.42 -8.84 25.48
N ASP A 420 -3.25 -8.05 26.16
CA ASP A 420 -4.49 -8.50 26.75
C ASP A 420 -5.53 -8.92 25.73
N VAL A 421 -5.65 -8.19 24.61
CA VAL A 421 -6.60 -8.57 23.53
C VAL A 421 -6.35 -9.95 22.92
N PHE A 422 -5.15 -10.50 23.11
CA PHE A 422 -4.74 -11.84 22.63
C PHE A 422 -4.80 -12.91 23.73
N ASP A 423 -5.13 -12.56 24.96
CA ASP A 423 -5.22 -13.48 26.10
C ASP A 423 -6.69 -13.80 26.39
N PRO A 424 -7.11 -15.08 26.32
CA PRO A 424 -8.49 -15.47 26.55
C PRO A 424 -8.99 -15.16 27.96
N GLU A 425 -8.11 -14.94 28.96
CA GLU A 425 -8.49 -14.62 30.34
C GLU A 425 -8.51 -13.10 30.61
N GLN A 426 -7.76 -12.30 29.83
CA GLN A 426 -7.60 -10.87 30.06
C GLN A 426 -8.34 -9.99 29.05
N ALA A 427 -8.62 -10.53 27.86
CA ALA A 427 -9.22 -9.76 26.77
C ALA A 427 -10.58 -9.16 27.19
N ASP A 428 -10.74 -7.88 26.89
CA ASP A 428 -12.01 -7.17 27.05
C ASP A 428 -12.44 -6.56 25.70
N LEU A 429 -13.23 -7.33 24.95
CA LEU A 429 -13.81 -6.93 23.67
C LEU A 429 -15.32 -6.63 23.77
N PHE A 430 -15.80 -6.38 24.98
CA PHE A 430 -17.17 -6.04 25.25
C PHE A 430 -17.53 -4.57 24.87
N GLY A 431 -16.61 -3.84 24.30
CA GLY A 431 -16.90 -2.64 23.52
C GLY A 431 -17.66 -2.91 22.22
N LEU A 432 -17.49 -4.11 21.64
CA LEU A 432 -18.17 -4.55 20.43
C LEU A 432 -19.19 -5.64 20.70
N VAL A 433 -18.87 -6.65 21.50
CA VAL A 433 -19.69 -7.84 21.74
C VAL A 433 -20.51 -7.67 23.01
N THR A 434 -21.84 -7.88 22.94
CA THR A 434 -22.71 -7.82 24.12
C THR A 434 -22.44 -9.02 25.05
N PRO A 435 -22.04 -8.83 26.32
CA PRO A 435 -21.60 -9.92 27.22
C PRO A 435 -22.60 -11.07 27.34
N ASP A 436 -23.89 -10.77 27.48
CA ASP A 436 -24.96 -11.78 27.65
C ASP A 436 -25.20 -12.65 26.40
N SER A 437 -24.52 -12.34 25.30
CA SER A 437 -24.69 -13.07 24.03
C SER A 437 -23.66 -14.17 23.80
N VAL A 438 -22.65 -14.26 24.65
CA VAL A 438 -21.56 -15.24 24.55
C VAL A 438 -21.42 -16.01 25.88
N THR A 439 -21.00 -17.27 25.82
CA THR A 439 -20.82 -18.11 27.01
C THR A 439 -19.41 -18.06 27.56
N ASP A 440 -18.46 -17.74 26.71
CA ASP A 440 -17.03 -17.70 27.02
C ASP A 440 -16.50 -16.29 26.77
N ASN A 441 -15.32 -15.96 27.33
CA ASN A 441 -14.68 -14.71 27.00
C ASN A 441 -14.25 -14.66 25.52
N VAL A 442 -14.26 -13.48 24.95
CA VAL A 442 -13.89 -13.24 23.54
C VAL A 442 -12.53 -12.54 23.45
N TYR A 443 -11.70 -12.99 22.54
CA TYR A 443 -10.34 -12.49 22.37
C TYR A 443 -9.91 -12.56 20.90
N ILE A 444 -8.81 -11.88 20.53
CA ILE A 444 -8.22 -11.98 19.20
C ILE A 444 -7.40 -13.27 19.10
N SER A 445 -7.91 -14.24 18.38
CA SER A 445 -7.26 -15.53 18.17
C SER A 445 -6.32 -15.56 16.97
N LYS A 446 -6.42 -14.57 16.08
CA LYS A 446 -5.65 -14.49 14.84
C LYS A 446 -5.49 -13.04 14.39
N ALA A 447 -4.29 -12.66 13.96
CA ALA A 447 -3.98 -11.35 13.39
C ALA A 447 -2.94 -11.50 12.27
N ASP A 448 -3.39 -11.81 11.06
CA ASP A 448 -2.54 -12.00 9.89
C ASP A 448 -2.47 -10.73 9.06
N HIS A 449 -1.25 -10.38 8.64
CA HIS A 449 -0.96 -9.28 7.74
C HIS A 449 -0.25 -9.80 6.49
N ALA A 450 -0.88 -9.65 5.34
CA ALA A 450 -0.29 -9.97 4.04
C ALA A 450 -0.04 -8.68 3.28
N ALA A 451 1.15 -8.54 2.69
CA ALA A 451 1.53 -7.39 1.88
C ALA A 451 2.31 -7.83 0.63
N ARG A 452 2.13 -7.12 -0.47
CA ARG A 452 2.88 -7.29 -1.71
C ARG A 452 3.23 -5.94 -2.31
N VAL A 453 4.47 -5.80 -2.78
CA VAL A 453 4.97 -4.64 -3.52
C VAL A 453 5.76 -5.13 -4.73
N SER A 454 5.33 -4.74 -5.92
CA SER A 454 5.96 -5.09 -7.20
C SER A 454 6.40 -3.83 -7.94
N ILE A 455 7.61 -3.81 -8.47
CA ILE A 455 8.26 -2.65 -9.10
C ILE A 455 8.84 -3.02 -10.46
N ASP A 456 8.51 -2.21 -11.47
CA ASP A 456 9.11 -2.28 -12.80
C ASP A 456 9.25 -0.90 -13.50
N GLU A 457 9.45 -0.90 -14.83
CA GLU A 457 9.75 0.30 -15.62
C GLU A 457 8.58 1.27 -15.75
N ASP A 458 7.38 0.75 -15.84
CA ASP A 458 6.22 1.53 -16.32
C ASP A 458 5.51 2.30 -15.21
N GLY A 459 5.65 1.82 -13.95
CA GLY A 459 4.79 2.38 -12.90
C GLY A 459 3.34 2.17 -13.32
N CYS A 460 2.51 2.61 -13.94
CA CYS A 460 1.07 2.39 -14.15
C CYS A 460 0.64 2.25 -15.62
N GLU A 461 -0.30 1.35 -15.86
CA GLU A 461 -1.09 1.34 -17.08
C GLU A 461 -2.17 2.44 -17.00
N ALA A 462 -1.83 3.63 -17.42
CA ALA A 462 -2.79 4.62 -17.89
C ALA A 462 -2.07 5.48 -18.91
N ALA A 463 -2.81 5.93 -19.93
CA ALA A 463 -2.28 6.76 -21.00
C ALA A 463 -1.25 7.75 -20.43
N ALA A 464 0.00 7.56 -20.82
CA ALA A 464 1.11 8.40 -20.41
C ALA A 464 0.75 9.86 -20.72
N TYR A 465 0.65 10.68 -19.69
CA TYR A 465 0.59 12.10 -19.84
C TYR A 465 1.76 12.71 -19.10
N THR A 466 2.88 12.74 -19.79
CA THR A 466 4.08 13.44 -19.31
C THR A 466 3.96 14.90 -19.74
N VAL A 467 3.56 15.78 -18.84
CA VAL A 467 3.74 17.22 -19.03
C VAL A 467 5.13 17.60 -18.54
N MET A 468 6.12 17.48 -19.40
CA MET A 468 7.42 18.05 -19.11
C MET A 468 7.38 19.55 -19.29
N PHE A 469 7.37 20.31 -18.20
CA PHE A 469 7.73 21.70 -18.22
C PHE A 469 9.26 21.83 -18.16
N THR A 470 9.92 21.84 -19.30
CA THR A 470 11.33 22.28 -19.36
C THR A 470 11.37 23.79 -19.25
N VAL A 471 11.73 24.30 -18.06
CA VAL A 471 12.11 25.70 -17.91
C VAL A 471 13.61 25.77 -18.22
N PRO A 472 14.07 26.56 -19.20
CA PRO A 472 15.50 26.76 -19.41
C PRO A 472 16.06 27.47 -18.19
N SER A 473 16.79 26.74 -17.35
CA SER A 473 17.60 27.34 -16.28
C SER A 473 18.92 27.82 -16.89
N SER A 474 19.03 29.10 -17.15
CA SER A 474 20.27 29.75 -17.49
C SER A 474 20.98 30.32 -16.24
N ALA A 475 21.25 29.46 -15.27
CA ALA A 475 22.27 29.75 -14.26
C ALA A 475 23.52 28.94 -14.59
N PRO A 476 24.76 29.46 -14.37
CA PRO A 476 25.94 28.65 -14.48
C PRO A 476 25.82 27.53 -13.46
N SER A 477 25.66 26.30 -13.93
CA SER A 477 25.66 25.14 -13.06
C SER A 477 27.08 24.97 -12.58
N ASP A 478 27.33 25.10 -11.27
CA ASP A 478 28.48 24.44 -10.67
C ASP A 478 28.44 22.99 -11.15
N GLN A 479 29.53 22.48 -11.68
CA GLN A 479 29.60 21.13 -12.20
C GLN A 479 29.26 20.17 -11.04
N LEU A 480 28.11 19.49 -11.12
CA LEU A 480 27.72 18.54 -10.10
C LEU A 480 28.69 17.37 -10.08
N GLU A 481 28.93 16.82 -8.92
CA GLU A 481 29.70 15.58 -8.79
C GLU A 481 28.86 14.42 -9.29
N GLN A 482 29.49 13.44 -9.94
CA GLN A 482 28.84 12.19 -10.37
C GLN A 482 28.77 11.20 -9.22
N LEU A 483 27.65 10.47 -9.14
CA LEU A 483 27.42 9.42 -8.16
C LEU A 483 26.68 8.24 -8.82
N SER A 484 27.24 7.04 -8.75
CA SER A 484 26.56 5.82 -9.14
C SER A 484 25.86 5.21 -7.92
N PHE A 485 24.56 5.02 -7.99
CA PHE A 485 23.73 4.40 -6.95
C PHE A 485 23.16 3.08 -7.46
N ILE A 486 23.86 1.99 -7.14
CA ILE A 486 23.60 0.65 -7.67
C ILE A 486 23.05 -0.25 -6.55
N LEU A 487 21.75 -0.60 -6.65
CA LEU A 487 21.07 -1.45 -5.66
C LEU A 487 21.29 -2.96 -5.95
N ASN A 488 22.56 -3.37 -6.01
CA ASN A 488 22.95 -4.74 -6.36
C ASN A 488 23.16 -5.69 -5.16
N ARG A 489 22.69 -5.29 -3.98
CA ARG A 489 22.74 -6.04 -2.72
C ARG A 489 21.50 -5.72 -1.88
N PRO A 490 21.24 -6.44 -0.77
CA PRO A 490 20.06 -6.19 0.05
C PRO A 490 19.85 -4.71 0.41
N PHE A 491 18.63 -4.22 0.20
CA PHE A 491 18.25 -2.84 0.46
C PHE A 491 16.86 -2.75 1.07
N ILE A 492 16.55 -1.59 1.65
CA ILE A 492 15.24 -1.26 2.21
C ILE A 492 14.54 -0.32 1.24
N PHE A 493 13.24 -0.51 1.06
CA PHE A 493 12.39 0.49 0.42
C PHE A 493 11.32 1.00 1.40
N VAL A 494 10.91 2.25 1.24
CA VAL A 494 9.74 2.82 1.92
C VAL A 494 8.93 3.61 0.90
N ILE A 495 7.64 3.29 0.76
CA ILE A 495 6.71 4.10 -0.01
C ILE A 495 5.99 5.03 0.96
N THR A 496 6.09 6.34 0.72
CA THR A 496 5.43 7.34 1.55
C THR A 496 4.37 8.08 0.77
N SER A 497 3.36 8.52 1.48
CA SER A 497 2.38 9.49 0.99
C SER A 497 3.01 10.88 0.84
N ARG A 498 2.21 11.81 0.31
CA ARG A 498 2.54 13.23 0.24
C ARG A 498 2.95 13.82 1.59
N ASP A 499 2.35 13.37 2.68
CA ASP A 499 2.61 13.84 4.05
C ASP A 499 3.73 13.05 4.74
N ASN A 500 4.53 12.31 3.95
CA ASN A 500 5.62 11.45 4.39
C ASN A 500 5.19 10.34 5.38
N LEU A 501 3.90 9.92 5.37
CA LEU A 501 3.49 8.74 6.11
C LEU A 501 3.93 7.48 5.36
N PRO A 502 4.51 6.48 6.05
CA PRO A 502 4.92 5.24 5.42
C PRO A 502 3.70 4.36 5.12
N LEU A 503 3.34 4.29 3.85
CA LEU A 503 2.29 3.42 3.33
C LEU A 503 2.75 1.97 3.33
N PHE A 504 3.96 1.75 2.84
CA PHE A 504 4.64 0.46 2.80
C PHE A 504 6.11 0.62 3.13
N ALA A 505 6.66 -0.38 3.76
CA ALA A 505 8.09 -0.55 3.93
C ALA A 505 8.47 -2.02 3.65
N GLY A 506 9.68 -2.26 3.18
CA GLY A 506 10.11 -3.63 2.91
C GLY A 506 11.61 -3.78 2.74
N ILE A 507 12.03 -5.05 2.73
CA ILE A 507 13.41 -5.46 2.48
C ILE A 507 13.42 -6.30 1.21
N VAL A 508 14.33 -5.95 0.30
CA VAL A 508 14.64 -6.75 -0.89
C VAL A 508 15.97 -7.45 -0.63
N ASN A 509 15.91 -8.70 -0.21
CA ASN A 509 17.07 -9.56 -0.02
C ASN A 509 17.38 -10.38 -1.28
N ASN A 510 16.37 -10.61 -2.11
CA ASN A 510 16.43 -11.45 -3.32
C ASN A 510 15.36 -10.99 -4.31
N PRO A 511 15.66 -10.06 -5.21
CA PRO A 511 14.73 -9.51 -6.20
C PRO A 511 14.31 -10.54 -7.24
#